data_43697f9288a0f1c8d2e2e9b6a51229ce
#
_entry.id   43697f9288a0f1c8d2e2e9b6a51229ce
#
_cell.length_a   1.000
_cell.length_b   1.000
_cell.length_c   1.000
_cell.angle_alpha   90.00
_cell.angle_beta   90.00
_cell.angle_gamma   90.00
#
_symmetry.space_group_name_H-M   'P 1'
#
loop_
_entity.id
_entity.type
_entity.pdbx_description
1 polymer ?
#
loop_
_entity_poly.entity_id
_entity_poly.type
_entity_poly.pdbx_seq_one_letter_code
_entity_poly.pdbx_strand_id
1 'polypeptide(L)'
;SHFNANGKDIEDEVITTTYGFFNGITWYIQKMMNEMFSLVPKKGECTMDTFKYALEEILQSYDYIYEGSLYKIPEKQKEPLIAIAKEGPVKEMTSEAFSRKYGLYTSSIQSARKGLINKEYITEDLGKYYIYDKFFEIWLNTRF
;
A
#
# COMPACT_ATOMS: atom_id res chain seq x y z
N SER A 1 -21.11 16.10 2.28
CA SER A 1 -19.68 15.81 2.24
C SER A 1 -18.89 17.07 1.88
N HIS A 2 -17.60 17.05 2.10
CA HIS A 2 -16.70 18.15 1.75
C HIS A 2 -16.74 18.47 0.25
N PHE A 3 -16.86 17.44 -0.60
CA PHE A 3 -17.01 17.62 -2.05
C PHE A 3 -18.25 18.43 -2.39
N ASN A 4 -19.39 18.02 -1.87
CA ASN A 4 -20.68 18.67 -2.17
C ASN A 4 -20.73 20.10 -1.65
N ALA A 5 -20.21 20.36 -0.47
CA ALA A 5 -20.18 21.69 0.14
C ALA A 5 -19.41 22.71 -0.72
N ASN A 6 -18.47 22.25 -1.55
CA ASN A 6 -17.66 23.08 -2.43
C ASN A 6 -18.07 23.01 -3.90
N GLY A 7 -19.28 22.49 -4.17
CA GLY A 7 -19.78 22.36 -5.55
C GLY A 7 -19.07 21.33 -6.39
N LYS A 8 -18.41 20.37 -5.75
CA LYS A 8 -17.74 19.25 -6.41
C LYS A 8 -18.49 17.96 -6.12
N ASP A 9 -18.61 17.10 -7.09
CA ASP A 9 -19.27 15.81 -6.97
C ASP A 9 -18.24 14.68 -6.92
N ILE A 10 -18.66 13.55 -6.33
CA ILE A 10 -17.86 12.34 -6.27
C ILE A 10 -18.76 11.15 -6.57
N GLU A 11 -18.34 10.29 -7.51
CA GLU A 11 -19.07 9.08 -7.84
C GLU A 11 -19.06 8.10 -6.66
N ASP A 12 -20.20 7.39 -6.46
CA ASP A 12 -20.32 6.39 -5.40
C ASP A 12 -19.28 5.28 -5.52
N GLU A 13 -18.94 4.87 -6.75
CA GLU A 13 -17.89 3.89 -7.01
C GLU A 13 -16.54 4.33 -6.41
N VAL A 14 -16.20 5.61 -6.53
CA VAL A 14 -14.95 6.15 -6.00
C VAL A 14 -14.93 6.05 -4.47
N ILE A 15 -16.03 6.39 -3.82
CA ILE A 15 -16.16 6.30 -2.36
C ILE A 15 -15.99 4.84 -1.92
N THR A 16 -16.74 3.93 -2.52
CA THR A 16 -16.70 2.51 -2.20
C THR A 16 -15.30 1.92 -2.43
N THR A 17 -14.68 2.25 -3.56
CA THR A 17 -13.33 1.79 -3.91
C THR A 17 -12.31 2.29 -2.90
N THR A 18 -12.38 3.58 -2.52
CA THR A 18 -11.44 4.17 -1.56
C THR A 18 -11.54 3.48 -0.21
N TYR A 19 -12.75 3.28 0.31
CA TYR A 19 -12.94 2.60 1.59
C TYR A 19 -12.49 1.15 1.55
N GLY A 20 -12.80 0.42 0.48
CA GLY A 20 -12.39 -0.98 0.32
C GLY A 20 -10.89 -1.13 0.13
N PHE A 21 -10.30 -0.26 -0.67
CA PHE A 21 -8.87 -0.30 -0.99
C PHE A 21 -7.99 -0.13 0.25
N PHE A 22 -8.40 0.74 1.16
CA PHE A 22 -7.66 1.04 2.38
C PHE A 22 -8.25 0.42 3.65
N ASN A 23 -9.14 -0.55 3.49
CA ASN A 23 -9.75 -1.30 4.60
C ASN A 23 -10.38 -0.41 5.67
N GLY A 24 -10.97 0.70 5.26
CA GLY A 24 -11.62 1.64 6.17
C GLY A 24 -10.68 2.45 7.07
N ILE A 25 -9.36 2.37 6.85
CA ILE A 25 -8.39 3.11 7.68
C ILE A 25 -8.47 4.59 7.35
N THR A 26 -8.90 5.37 8.34
CA THR A 26 -9.23 6.79 8.20
C THR A 26 -8.10 7.63 7.61
N TRP A 27 -6.87 7.39 8.06
CA TRP A 27 -5.72 8.19 7.61
C TRP A 27 -5.50 8.09 6.10
N TYR A 28 -5.52 6.88 5.57
CA TYR A 28 -5.35 6.67 4.12
C TYR A 28 -6.51 7.22 3.32
N ILE A 29 -7.73 7.00 3.81
CA ILE A 29 -8.95 7.49 3.16
C ILE A 29 -8.92 9.01 3.10
N GLN A 30 -8.57 9.66 4.19
CA GLN A 30 -8.50 11.11 4.26
C GLN A 30 -7.42 11.66 3.31
N LYS A 31 -6.26 11.01 3.26
CA LYS A 31 -5.18 11.38 2.35
C LYS A 31 -5.65 11.31 0.89
N MET A 32 -6.32 10.21 0.51
CA MET A 32 -6.87 10.04 -0.84
C MET A 32 -7.96 11.06 -1.15
N MET A 33 -8.89 11.27 -0.22
CA MET A 33 -9.99 12.22 -0.41
C MET A 33 -9.46 13.65 -0.58
N ASN A 34 -8.48 14.05 0.20
CA ASN A 34 -7.87 15.37 0.09
C ASN A 34 -7.17 15.56 -1.26
N GLU A 35 -6.43 14.54 -1.71
CA GLU A 35 -5.76 14.60 -3.00
C GLU A 35 -6.77 14.66 -4.15
N MET A 36 -7.78 13.81 -4.12
CA MET A 36 -8.84 13.81 -5.14
C MET A 36 -9.58 15.14 -5.16
N PHE A 37 -9.90 15.67 -3.97
CA PHE A 37 -10.57 16.96 -3.86
C PHE A 37 -9.78 18.08 -4.55
N SER A 38 -8.46 18.11 -4.35
CA SER A 38 -7.60 19.13 -4.95
C SER A 38 -7.51 19.04 -6.47
N LEU A 39 -7.73 17.85 -7.03
CA LEU A 39 -7.66 17.60 -8.47
C LEU A 39 -8.97 17.90 -9.21
N VAL A 40 -10.10 17.93 -8.49
CA VAL A 40 -11.41 18.16 -9.11
C VAL A 40 -11.68 19.65 -9.19
N PRO A 41 -11.95 20.20 -10.39
CA PRO A 41 -12.28 21.63 -10.51
C PRO A 41 -13.64 21.93 -9.91
N LYS A 42 -13.86 23.21 -9.60
CA LYS A 42 -15.16 23.67 -9.10
C LYS A 42 -16.28 23.26 -10.06
N LYS A 43 -17.34 22.65 -9.55
CA LYS A 43 -18.45 22.06 -10.29
C LYS A 43 -18.04 20.83 -11.14
N GLY A 44 -16.84 20.30 -10.88
CA GLY A 44 -16.38 19.06 -11.52
C GLY A 44 -16.79 17.83 -10.74
N GLU A 45 -16.50 16.67 -11.31
CA GLU A 45 -16.82 15.37 -10.74
C GLU A 45 -15.55 14.54 -10.49
N CYS A 46 -15.47 13.91 -9.33
CA CYS A 46 -14.42 12.95 -9.00
C CYS A 46 -14.78 11.58 -9.55
N THR A 47 -14.02 11.10 -10.51
CA THR A 47 -14.23 9.82 -11.19
C THR A 47 -13.16 8.81 -10.80
N MET A 48 -13.26 7.58 -11.29
CA MET A 48 -12.22 6.57 -11.09
C MET A 48 -10.89 6.98 -11.73
N ASP A 49 -10.90 7.75 -12.80
CA ASP A 49 -9.66 8.31 -13.36
C ASP A 49 -9.02 9.30 -12.40
N THR A 50 -9.82 10.11 -11.71
CA THR A 50 -9.35 11.00 -10.65
C THR A 50 -8.70 10.20 -9.52
N PHE A 51 -9.31 9.09 -9.12
CA PHE A 51 -8.76 8.19 -8.10
C PHE A 51 -7.37 7.67 -8.50
N LYS A 52 -7.26 7.15 -9.71
CA LYS A 52 -5.99 6.61 -10.23
C LYS A 52 -4.91 7.68 -10.28
N TYR A 53 -5.25 8.85 -10.79
CA TYR A 53 -4.30 9.97 -10.89
C TYR A 53 -3.86 10.44 -9.51
N ALA A 54 -4.81 10.56 -8.56
CA ALA A 54 -4.51 10.95 -7.19
C ALA A 54 -3.55 9.97 -6.52
N LEU A 55 -3.77 8.67 -6.72
CA LEU A 55 -2.90 7.63 -6.16
C LEU A 55 -1.48 7.75 -6.74
N GLU A 56 -1.36 7.93 -8.05
CA GLU A 56 -0.06 8.13 -8.70
C GLU A 56 0.68 9.35 -8.15
N GLU A 57 -0.03 10.47 -7.96
CA GLU A 57 0.56 11.69 -7.40
C GLU A 57 1.07 11.46 -5.96
N ILE A 58 0.30 10.75 -5.14
CA ILE A 58 0.70 10.41 -3.77
C ILE A 58 1.97 9.54 -3.81
N LEU A 59 1.98 8.50 -4.64
CA LEU A 59 3.12 7.59 -4.74
C LEU A 59 4.38 8.33 -5.23
N GLN A 60 4.23 9.23 -6.19
CA GLN A 60 5.35 10.04 -6.67
C GLN A 60 5.90 10.95 -5.58
N SER A 61 5.02 11.51 -4.75
CA SER A 61 5.45 12.37 -3.64
C SER A 61 6.26 11.61 -2.59
N TYR A 62 6.06 10.30 -2.47
CA TYR A 62 6.80 9.43 -1.55
C TYR A 62 7.98 8.69 -2.20
N ASP A 63 8.16 8.83 -3.51
CA ASP A 63 9.15 8.05 -4.27
C ASP A 63 10.56 8.14 -3.66
N TYR A 64 11.01 9.35 -3.34
CA TYR A 64 12.33 9.57 -2.76
C TYR A 64 12.47 8.88 -1.39
N ILE A 65 11.42 8.95 -0.56
CA ILE A 65 11.43 8.34 0.78
C ILE A 65 11.47 6.83 0.67
N TYR A 66 10.64 6.26 -0.20
CA TYR A 66 10.56 4.80 -0.37
C TYR A 66 11.83 4.23 -1.02
N GLU A 67 12.42 4.95 -1.98
CA GLU A 67 13.71 4.58 -2.54
C GLU A 67 14.78 4.51 -1.45
N GLY A 68 14.84 5.53 -0.60
CA GLY A 68 15.77 5.56 0.51
C GLY A 68 15.57 4.43 1.49
N SER A 69 14.31 4.10 1.80
CA SER A 69 13.97 2.97 2.66
C SER A 69 14.43 1.65 2.04
N LEU A 70 14.12 1.45 0.77
CA LEU A 70 14.48 0.23 0.06
C LEU A 70 15.99 0.05 -0.02
N TYR A 71 16.72 1.13 -0.24
CA TYR A 71 18.19 1.11 -0.27
C TYR A 71 18.81 0.63 1.06
N LYS A 72 18.18 1.00 2.17
CA LYS A 72 18.66 0.63 3.52
C LYS A 72 18.33 -0.80 3.92
N ILE A 73 17.39 -1.44 3.23
CA ILE A 73 16.97 -2.81 3.56
C ILE A 73 18.01 -3.79 2.99
N PRO A 74 18.56 -4.71 3.82
CA PRO A 74 19.46 -5.74 3.34
C PRO A 74 18.84 -6.59 2.24
N GLU A 75 19.63 -7.02 1.27
CA GLU A 75 19.16 -7.82 0.13
C GLU A 75 18.36 -9.05 0.56
N LYS A 76 18.80 -9.74 1.62
CA LYS A 76 18.11 -10.91 2.14
C LYS A 76 16.72 -10.62 2.69
N GLN A 77 16.43 -9.36 3.01
CA GLN A 77 15.12 -8.92 3.49
C GLN A 77 14.27 -8.32 2.37
N LYS A 78 14.87 -7.81 1.30
CA LYS A 78 14.14 -7.22 0.19
C LYS A 78 13.23 -8.20 -0.52
N GLU A 79 13.75 -9.37 -0.87
CA GLU A 79 12.98 -10.39 -1.59
C GLU A 79 11.74 -10.85 -0.80
N PRO A 80 11.85 -11.20 0.49
CA PRO A 80 10.67 -11.50 1.28
C PRO A 80 9.70 -10.33 1.41
N LEU A 81 10.20 -9.11 1.56
CA LEU A 81 9.37 -7.91 1.65
C LEU A 81 8.54 -7.72 0.37
N ILE A 82 9.19 -7.82 -0.78
CA ILE A 82 8.52 -7.70 -2.09
C ILE A 82 7.49 -8.81 -2.27
N ALA A 83 7.83 -10.04 -1.85
CA ALA A 83 6.90 -11.17 -1.91
C ALA A 83 5.64 -10.92 -1.08
N ILE A 84 5.78 -10.36 0.13
CA ILE A 84 4.63 -10.00 0.98
C ILE A 84 3.82 -8.89 0.32
N ALA A 85 4.46 -7.90 -0.28
CA ALA A 85 3.76 -6.83 -0.99
C ALA A 85 2.90 -7.39 -2.14
N LYS A 86 3.39 -8.38 -2.85
CA LYS A 86 2.68 -9.00 -3.96
C LYS A 86 1.56 -9.93 -3.51
N GLU A 87 1.80 -10.69 -2.44
CA GLU A 87 0.82 -11.66 -1.94
C GLU A 87 -0.34 -10.98 -1.22
N GLY A 88 -0.09 -9.84 -0.58
CA GLY A 88 -1.01 -9.25 0.38
C GLY A 88 -0.85 -9.93 1.74
N PRO A 89 -1.86 -9.92 2.61
CA PRO A 89 -1.73 -10.55 3.94
C PRO A 89 -1.37 -12.03 3.83
N VAL A 90 -0.29 -12.43 4.51
CA VAL A 90 0.24 -13.80 4.49
C VAL A 90 0.05 -14.45 5.84
N LYS A 91 -0.71 -15.54 5.89
CA LYS A 91 -0.99 -16.25 7.14
C LYS A 91 0.24 -16.97 7.68
N GLU A 92 0.97 -17.65 6.81
CA GLU A 92 2.17 -18.40 7.19
C GLU A 92 3.30 -18.08 6.22
N MET A 93 4.17 -17.16 6.62
CA MET A 93 5.31 -16.74 5.80
C MET A 93 6.28 -17.89 5.51
N THR A 94 6.39 -18.85 6.42
CA THR A 94 7.30 -19.98 6.28
C THR A 94 6.63 -21.20 5.65
N SER A 95 5.41 -21.06 5.13
CA SER A 95 4.74 -22.17 4.44
C SER A 95 5.48 -22.55 3.16
N GLU A 96 5.39 -23.84 2.81
CA GLU A 96 5.98 -24.34 1.57
C GLU A 96 5.35 -23.65 0.34
N ALA A 97 4.06 -23.40 0.38
CA ALA A 97 3.34 -22.74 -0.72
C ALA A 97 3.89 -21.34 -1.00
N PHE A 98 4.07 -20.53 0.02
CA PHE A 98 4.61 -19.17 -0.11
C PHE A 98 6.09 -19.21 -0.55
N SER A 99 6.89 -20.05 0.10
CA SER A 99 8.31 -20.26 -0.23
C SER A 99 8.49 -20.65 -1.68
N ARG A 100 7.71 -21.62 -2.15
CA ARG A 100 7.78 -22.12 -3.52
C ARG A 100 7.32 -21.09 -4.54
N LYS A 101 6.22 -20.39 -4.25
CA LYS A 101 5.65 -19.39 -5.16
C LYS A 101 6.63 -18.26 -5.48
N TYR A 102 7.42 -17.83 -4.49
CA TYR A 102 8.35 -16.73 -4.66
C TYR A 102 9.82 -17.14 -4.76
N GLY A 103 10.09 -18.43 -4.79
CA GLY A 103 11.45 -18.96 -4.95
C GLY A 103 12.37 -18.63 -3.79
N LEU A 104 11.83 -18.59 -2.57
CA LEU A 104 12.58 -18.23 -1.36
C LEU A 104 12.76 -19.45 -0.46
N TYR A 105 13.89 -19.52 0.23
CA TYR A 105 14.10 -20.56 1.24
C TYR A 105 13.38 -20.21 2.53
N THR A 106 12.74 -21.18 3.16
CA THR A 106 12.02 -21.03 4.41
C THR A 106 12.89 -20.40 5.51
N SER A 107 14.15 -20.84 5.61
CA SER A 107 15.10 -20.31 6.58
C SER A 107 15.41 -18.83 6.34
N SER A 108 15.51 -18.43 5.09
CA SER A 108 15.73 -17.02 4.71
C SER A 108 14.52 -16.15 5.07
N ILE A 109 13.32 -16.65 4.82
CA ILE A 109 12.07 -15.96 5.17
C ILE A 109 11.98 -15.77 6.67
N GLN A 110 12.26 -16.81 7.45
CA GLN A 110 12.21 -16.77 8.91
C GLN A 110 13.18 -15.75 9.49
N SER A 111 14.40 -15.72 8.96
CA SER A 111 15.42 -14.76 9.38
C SER A 111 15.02 -13.32 9.02
N ALA A 112 14.52 -13.12 7.79
CA ALA A 112 14.12 -11.80 7.31
C ALA A 112 12.91 -11.25 8.09
N ARG A 113 11.95 -12.10 8.44
CA ARG A 113 10.73 -11.72 9.18
C ARG A 113 11.03 -10.91 10.42
N LYS A 114 11.97 -11.38 11.23
CA LYS A 114 12.34 -10.72 12.48
C LYS A 114 12.86 -9.30 12.24
N GLY A 115 13.75 -9.15 11.27
CA GLY A 115 14.30 -7.84 10.92
C GLY A 115 13.26 -6.89 10.35
N LEU A 116 12.38 -7.39 9.50
CA LEU A 116 11.32 -6.59 8.88
C LEU A 116 10.29 -6.12 9.92
N ILE A 117 9.94 -6.97 10.90
CA ILE A 117 9.04 -6.59 11.99
C ILE A 117 9.70 -5.55 12.88
N ASN A 118 10.96 -5.75 13.27
CA ASN A 118 11.68 -4.84 14.15
C ASN A 118 11.82 -3.44 13.55
N LYS A 119 11.94 -3.35 12.24
CA LYS A 119 12.04 -2.07 11.52
C LYS A 119 10.69 -1.51 11.09
N GLU A 120 9.60 -2.19 11.45
CA GLU A 120 8.23 -1.78 11.15
C GLU A 120 7.90 -1.72 9.65
N TYR A 121 8.59 -2.50 8.82
CA TYR A 121 8.21 -2.63 7.41
C TYR A 121 7.04 -3.57 7.22
N ILE A 122 6.97 -4.60 8.06
CA ILE A 122 5.81 -5.50 8.12
C ILE A 122 5.25 -5.54 9.53
N THR A 123 4.01 -5.91 9.64
CA THR A 123 3.33 -6.10 10.92
C THR A 123 2.51 -7.37 10.90
N GLU A 124 2.16 -7.85 12.10
CA GLU A 124 1.28 -9.01 12.26
C GLU A 124 -0.02 -8.58 12.91
N ASP A 125 -1.13 -9.02 12.35
CA ASP A 125 -2.45 -8.81 12.92
C ASP A 125 -3.32 -10.02 12.63
N LEU A 126 -3.95 -10.57 13.66
CA LEU A 126 -4.82 -11.75 13.57
C LEU A 126 -4.14 -12.93 12.84
N GLY A 127 -2.86 -13.13 13.14
CA GLY A 127 -2.08 -14.22 12.56
C GLY A 127 -1.63 -14.00 11.12
N LYS A 128 -1.83 -12.82 10.56
CA LYS A 128 -1.42 -12.49 9.20
C LYS A 128 -0.34 -11.43 9.20
N TYR A 129 0.63 -11.60 8.30
CA TYR A 129 1.71 -10.64 8.07
C TYR A 129 1.42 -9.82 6.83
N TYR A 130 1.61 -8.51 6.91
CA TYR A 130 1.37 -7.60 5.79
C TYR A 130 2.28 -6.37 5.90
N ILE A 131 2.41 -5.64 4.79
CA ILE A 131 3.19 -4.40 4.76
C ILE A 131 2.52 -3.37 5.65
N TYR A 132 3.28 -2.77 6.55
CA TYR A 132 2.76 -1.81 7.52
C TYR A 132 2.15 -0.58 6.84
N ASP A 133 2.88 0.01 5.88
CA ASP A 133 2.44 1.20 5.13
C ASP A 133 1.79 0.77 3.82
N LYS A 134 0.49 1.00 3.68
CA LYS A 134 -0.27 0.63 2.49
C LYS A 134 0.24 1.32 1.22
N PHE A 135 0.65 2.58 1.31
CA PHE A 135 1.21 3.27 0.16
C PHE A 135 2.56 2.67 -0.25
N PHE A 136 3.37 2.25 0.71
CA PHE A 136 4.61 1.55 0.41
C PHE A 136 4.36 0.22 -0.29
N GLU A 137 3.36 -0.54 0.17
CA GLU A 137 2.94 -1.78 -0.49
C GLU A 137 2.59 -1.54 -1.96
N ILE A 138 1.76 -0.53 -2.22
CA ILE A 138 1.36 -0.18 -3.59
C ILE A 138 2.56 0.25 -4.41
N TRP A 139 3.42 1.09 -3.84
CA TRP A 139 4.64 1.55 -4.50
C TRP A 139 5.55 0.39 -4.90
N LEU A 140 5.76 -0.58 -3.99
CA LEU A 140 6.54 -1.78 -4.28
C LEU A 140 5.93 -2.56 -5.45
N ASN A 141 4.60 -2.69 -5.47
CA ASN A 141 3.89 -3.41 -6.54
C ASN A 141 3.94 -2.70 -7.89
N THR A 142 4.07 -1.38 -7.93
CA THR A 142 4.27 -0.67 -9.19
C THR A 142 5.69 -0.81 -9.71
N ARG A 143 6.65 -1.12 -8.83
CA ARG A 143 8.06 -1.16 -9.16
C ARG A 143 8.56 -2.56 -9.47
N PHE A 144 8.00 -3.55 -8.85
CA PHE A 144 8.38 -4.95 -8.95
C PHE A 144 7.21 -5.83 -9.32
#